data_4f93696400155bdc48b53724e45e7820
#
_entry.id   4f93696400155bdc48b53724e45e7820
#
_cell.length_a   1.000
_cell.length_b   1.000
_cell.length_c   1.000
_cell.angle_alpha   90.00
_cell.angle_beta   90.00
_cell.angle_gamma   90.00
#
_symmetry.space_group_name_H-M   'P 1'
#
loop_
_entity.id
_entity.type
_entity.pdbx_description
1 polymer ?
#
loop_
_entity_poly.entity_id
_entity_poly.type
_entity_poly.pdbx_seq_one_letter_code
_entity_poly.pdbx_strand_id
1 'polypeptide(L)'
;VVWVVDGKDLTLRATVTDTGKYGTGLALDAAAKRLYVTNADGELVTIDTQSNKVLSRKKLDESKEHFFLNISLDTATHRAFITDSKQPQVLVVDTRNGNILSKIDVPESLAVLFNPARNEVYVTHRQAGEVSVIDAKSYKVLNTIKTPTHPNSLALSPDGQTLYVSVKQASSREKEATAPDDVIRVALK
;
A
#
# COMPACT_ATOMS: atom_id res chain seq x y z
N VAL A 1 -10.28 -9.10 -10.48
CA VAL A 1 -9.54 -10.35 -10.75
C VAL A 1 -8.06 -10.12 -10.55
N VAL A 2 -7.31 -11.17 -10.19
CA VAL A 2 -5.85 -11.19 -10.16
C VAL A 2 -5.37 -12.19 -11.21
N TRP A 3 -4.46 -11.76 -12.07
CA TRP A 3 -3.82 -12.61 -13.07
C TRP A 3 -2.50 -13.14 -12.54
N VAL A 4 -2.27 -14.42 -12.71
CA VAL A 4 -1.00 -15.09 -12.42
C VAL A 4 -0.30 -15.30 -13.77
N VAL A 5 0.81 -14.61 -13.96
CA VAL A 5 1.57 -14.62 -15.22
C VAL A 5 2.94 -15.23 -14.97
N ASP A 6 3.39 -16.10 -15.86
CA ASP A 6 4.74 -16.63 -15.81
C ASP A 6 5.75 -15.54 -16.18
N GLY A 7 6.75 -15.34 -15.32
CA GLY A 7 7.75 -14.29 -15.52
C GLY A 7 8.80 -14.59 -16.61
N LYS A 8 8.83 -15.81 -17.16
CA LYS A 8 9.79 -16.19 -18.21
C LYS A 8 9.22 -15.98 -19.62
N ASP A 9 8.01 -16.47 -19.83
CA ASP A 9 7.38 -16.48 -21.16
C ASP A 9 6.16 -15.56 -21.25
N LEU A 10 5.82 -14.86 -20.17
CA LEU A 10 4.70 -13.92 -20.04
C LEU A 10 3.33 -14.55 -20.33
N THR A 11 3.21 -15.87 -20.23
CA THR A 11 1.94 -16.57 -20.42
C THR A 11 1.05 -16.48 -19.18
N LEU A 12 -0.26 -16.35 -19.39
CA LEU A 12 -1.25 -16.37 -18.33
C LEU A 12 -1.37 -17.81 -17.78
N ARG A 13 -1.04 -18.01 -16.52
CA ARG A 13 -1.11 -19.31 -15.83
C ARG A 13 -2.42 -19.54 -15.12
N ALA A 14 -2.98 -18.49 -14.52
CA ALA A 14 -4.27 -18.56 -13.83
C ALA A 14 -4.94 -17.19 -13.75
N THR A 15 -6.26 -17.21 -13.58
CA THR A 15 -7.05 -16.03 -13.24
C THR A 15 -7.77 -16.32 -11.93
N VAL A 16 -7.46 -15.54 -10.88
CA VAL A 16 -8.14 -15.61 -9.61
C VAL A 16 -9.32 -14.64 -9.65
N THR A 17 -10.51 -15.19 -9.59
CA THR A 17 -11.76 -14.44 -9.52
C THR A 17 -12.19 -14.22 -8.07
N ASP A 18 -13.32 -13.56 -7.84
CA ASP A 18 -13.86 -13.28 -6.50
C ASP A 18 -12.95 -12.45 -5.60
N THR A 19 -12.28 -11.45 -6.19
CA THR A 19 -11.39 -10.54 -5.46
C THR A 19 -12.03 -9.17 -5.16
N GLY A 20 -13.37 -9.07 -5.25
CA GLY A 20 -14.10 -7.82 -5.06
C GLY A 20 -13.97 -6.86 -6.25
N LYS A 21 -14.50 -5.64 -6.07
CA LYS A 21 -14.46 -4.60 -7.10
C LYS A 21 -13.13 -3.86 -7.06
N TYR A 22 -12.56 -3.62 -8.23
CA TYR A 22 -11.35 -2.83 -8.39
C TYR A 22 -10.25 -3.22 -7.39
N GLY A 23 -9.57 -4.35 -7.63
CA GLY A 23 -8.35 -4.70 -6.90
C GLY A 23 -7.30 -3.60 -7.11
N THR A 24 -6.87 -2.97 -6.04
CA THR A 24 -6.06 -1.75 -6.04
C THR A 24 -4.64 -1.99 -5.56
N GLY A 25 -4.47 -2.73 -4.47
CA GLY A 25 -3.18 -3.05 -3.88
C GLY A 25 -2.94 -4.56 -3.80
N LEU A 26 -1.69 -4.95 -3.99
CA LEU A 26 -1.21 -6.33 -3.91
C LEU A 26 0.02 -6.40 -3.02
N ALA A 27 0.05 -7.35 -2.08
CA ALA A 27 1.23 -7.61 -1.26
C ALA A 27 1.42 -9.11 -1.04
N LEU A 28 2.63 -9.59 -1.31
CA LEU A 28 2.98 -11.01 -1.24
C LEU A 28 3.74 -11.33 0.04
N ASP A 29 3.23 -12.27 0.82
CA ASP A 29 3.99 -13.02 1.82
C ASP A 29 4.41 -14.36 1.20
N ALA A 30 5.63 -14.39 0.67
CA ALA A 30 6.16 -15.57 -0.01
C ALA A 30 6.37 -16.75 0.95
N ALA A 31 6.76 -16.47 2.20
CA ALA A 31 7.01 -17.50 3.20
C ALA A 31 5.69 -18.19 3.63
N ALA A 32 4.65 -17.41 3.85
CA ALA A 32 3.33 -17.93 4.17
C ALA A 32 2.55 -18.43 2.94
N LYS A 33 3.06 -18.19 1.72
CA LYS A 33 2.38 -18.49 0.44
C LYS A 33 1.01 -17.81 0.35
N ARG A 34 0.97 -16.55 0.73
CA ARG A 34 -0.25 -15.73 0.75
C ARG A 34 -0.06 -14.45 -0.06
N LEU A 35 -1.02 -14.18 -0.92
CA LEU A 35 -1.17 -12.87 -1.56
C LEU A 35 -2.35 -12.16 -0.92
N TYR A 36 -2.12 -10.94 -0.49
CA TYR A 36 -3.14 -10.05 0.06
C TYR A 36 -3.52 -9.03 -0.98
N VAL A 37 -4.82 -8.82 -1.16
CA VAL A 37 -5.39 -7.86 -2.12
C VAL A 37 -6.31 -6.92 -1.38
N THR A 38 -6.15 -5.62 -1.61
CA THR A 38 -7.11 -4.60 -1.18
C THR A 38 -7.99 -4.19 -2.36
N ASN A 39 -9.20 -3.71 -2.09
CA ASN A 39 -10.14 -3.36 -3.13
C ASN A 39 -11.04 -2.16 -2.77
N ALA A 40 -11.84 -1.73 -3.75
CA ALA A 40 -12.76 -0.61 -3.61
C ALA A 40 -13.97 -0.88 -2.70
N ASP A 41 -14.24 -2.14 -2.38
CA ASP A 41 -15.32 -2.51 -1.46
C ASP A 41 -14.91 -2.40 0.02
N GLY A 42 -13.66 -2.02 0.31
CA GLY A 42 -13.12 -1.93 1.67
C GLY A 42 -12.79 -3.31 2.26
N GLU A 43 -12.33 -4.23 1.42
CA GLU A 43 -12.03 -5.60 1.82
C GLU A 43 -10.53 -5.90 1.76
N LEU A 44 -10.12 -6.80 2.64
CA LEU A 44 -8.87 -7.54 2.54
C LEU A 44 -9.17 -8.95 2.05
N VAL A 45 -8.64 -9.27 0.87
CA VAL A 45 -8.77 -10.60 0.24
C VAL A 45 -7.46 -11.34 0.43
N THR A 46 -7.53 -12.59 0.90
CA THR A 46 -6.38 -13.47 1.07
C THR A 46 -6.45 -14.59 0.04
N ILE A 47 -5.39 -14.75 -0.74
CA ILE A 47 -5.27 -15.75 -1.79
C ILE A 47 -4.12 -16.70 -1.44
N ASP A 48 -4.35 -18.01 -1.59
CA ASP A 48 -3.29 -19.01 -1.54
C ASP A 48 -2.55 -19.06 -2.86
N THR A 49 -1.23 -18.82 -2.84
CA THR A 49 -0.43 -18.71 -4.06
C THR A 49 -0.01 -20.06 -4.66
N GLN A 50 -0.24 -21.16 -3.95
CA GLN A 50 0.02 -22.51 -4.50
C GLN A 50 -1.19 -23.02 -5.29
N SER A 51 -2.38 -22.81 -4.75
CA SER A 51 -3.64 -23.26 -5.38
C SER A 51 -4.32 -22.20 -6.22
N ASN A 52 -3.88 -20.94 -6.13
CA ASN A 52 -4.51 -19.77 -6.74
C ASN A 52 -5.98 -19.58 -6.34
N LYS A 53 -6.33 -19.97 -5.10
CA LYS A 53 -7.70 -19.87 -4.59
C LYS A 53 -7.83 -18.76 -3.55
N VAL A 54 -8.95 -18.06 -3.57
CA VAL A 54 -9.34 -17.14 -2.49
C VAL A 54 -9.63 -17.96 -1.24
N LEU A 55 -8.93 -17.66 -0.16
CA LEU A 55 -9.13 -18.28 1.16
C LEU A 55 -10.12 -17.52 2.01
N SER A 56 -10.07 -16.20 1.94
CA SER A 56 -10.97 -15.32 2.67
C SER A 56 -11.14 -13.99 1.93
N ARG A 57 -12.28 -13.39 2.16
CA ARG A 57 -12.64 -12.06 1.72
C ARG A 57 -13.35 -11.38 2.89
N LYS A 58 -12.70 -10.41 3.51
CA LYS A 58 -13.15 -9.81 4.74
C LYS A 58 -13.29 -8.31 4.58
N LYS A 59 -14.47 -7.78 4.81
CA LYS A 59 -14.70 -6.35 4.98
C LYS A 59 -14.10 -5.91 6.32
N LEU A 60 -13.24 -4.89 6.29
CA LEU A 60 -12.45 -4.55 7.49
C LEU A 60 -13.23 -3.69 8.48
N ASP A 61 -14.05 -2.76 7.99
CA ASP A 61 -14.88 -1.89 8.83
C ASP A 61 -16.21 -1.64 8.09
N GLU A 62 -17.31 -2.16 8.63
CA GLU A 62 -18.64 -2.02 8.02
C GLU A 62 -19.32 -0.70 8.41
N SER A 63 -18.78 0.02 9.38
CA SER A 63 -19.39 1.25 9.90
C SER A 63 -19.17 2.47 9.00
N LYS A 64 -18.26 2.38 8.01
CA LYS A 64 -17.87 3.47 7.12
C LYS A 64 -17.72 2.99 5.67
N GLU A 65 -17.81 3.95 4.75
CA GLU A 65 -17.40 3.75 3.38
C GLU A 65 -15.86 3.74 3.29
N HIS A 66 -15.32 2.75 2.60
CA HIS A 66 -13.89 2.59 2.35
C HIS A 66 -13.63 2.40 0.86
N PHE A 67 -12.47 2.88 0.42
CA PHE A 67 -11.89 2.55 -0.86
C PHE A 67 -10.38 2.38 -0.61
N PHE A 68 -9.97 1.16 -0.37
CA PHE A 68 -8.56 0.88 -0.11
C PHE A 68 -7.73 1.03 -1.38
N LEU A 69 -6.54 1.60 -1.25
CA LEU A 69 -5.65 1.88 -2.37
C LEU A 69 -4.45 0.96 -2.41
N ASN A 70 -3.62 1.00 -1.38
CA ASN A 70 -2.38 0.25 -1.34
C ASN A 70 -2.24 -0.53 -0.04
N ILE A 71 -1.34 -1.52 -0.07
CA ILE A 71 -1.04 -2.39 1.06
C ILE A 71 0.46 -2.65 1.12
N SER A 72 1.03 -2.63 2.32
CA SER A 72 2.40 -3.08 2.60
C SER A 72 2.42 -4.00 3.80
N LEU A 73 3.30 -5.00 3.79
CA LEU A 73 3.35 -6.04 4.81
C LEU A 73 4.58 -5.90 5.71
N ASP A 74 4.35 -6.09 7.00
CA ASP A 74 5.34 -6.55 7.95
C ASP A 74 5.08 -8.04 8.21
N THR A 75 5.73 -8.88 7.42
CA THR A 75 5.52 -10.33 7.49
C THR A 75 6.06 -10.95 8.78
N ALA A 76 7.07 -10.32 9.39
CA ALA A 76 7.67 -10.81 10.63
C ALA A 76 6.70 -10.74 11.82
N THR A 77 5.82 -9.74 11.84
CA THR A 77 4.83 -9.57 12.91
C THR A 77 3.39 -9.77 12.44
N HIS A 78 3.20 -10.27 11.22
CA HIS A 78 1.89 -10.56 10.62
C HIS A 78 0.98 -9.32 10.54
N ARG A 79 1.52 -8.18 10.13
CA ARG A 79 0.76 -6.93 9.97
C ARG A 79 0.70 -6.48 8.53
N ALA A 80 -0.44 -5.92 8.16
CA ALA A 80 -0.61 -5.16 6.93
C ALA A 80 -0.91 -3.70 7.26
N PHE A 81 -0.30 -2.78 6.53
CA PHE A 81 -0.61 -1.35 6.54
C PHE A 81 -1.38 -1.05 5.26
N ILE A 82 -2.59 -0.49 5.39
CA ILE A 82 -3.52 -0.29 4.27
C ILE A 82 -3.94 1.17 4.20
N THR A 83 -3.77 1.78 3.04
CA THR A 83 -4.22 3.16 2.77
C THR A 83 -5.65 3.19 2.26
N ASP A 84 -6.35 4.28 2.59
CA ASP A 84 -7.77 4.46 2.31
C ASP A 84 -8.02 5.86 1.71
N SER A 85 -8.66 5.92 0.56
CA SER A 85 -8.97 7.20 -0.08
C SER A 85 -10.24 7.88 0.45
N LYS A 86 -11.04 7.15 1.23
CA LYS A 86 -12.30 7.65 1.80
C LYS A 86 -12.15 8.12 3.24
N GLN A 87 -11.11 7.65 3.93
CA GLN A 87 -10.87 7.98 5.33
C GLN A 87 -9.44 8.50 5.50
N PRO A 88 -9.21 9.57 6.31
CA PRO A 88 -7.88 10.12 6.57
C PRO A 88 -7.09 9.25 7.55
N GLN A 89 -6.80 8.03 7.16
CA GLN A 89 -6.16 7.03 8.03
C GLN A 89 -5.37 6.00 7.24
N VAL A 90 -4.47 5.32 7.95
CA VAL A 90 -3.90 4.03 7.56
C VAL A 90 -4.40 2.98 8.54
N LEU A 91 -4.97 1.89 8.03
CA LEU A 91 -5.35 0.75 8.86
C LEU A 91 -4.14 -0.14 9.10
N VAL A 92 -3.96 -0.59 10.34
CA VAL A 92 -3.05 -1.67 10.71
C VAL A 92 -3.87 -2.91 10.97
N VAL A 93 -3.62 -3.98 10.22
CA VAL A 93 -4.46 -5.18 10.22
C VAL A 93 -3.62 -6.42 10.48
N ASP A 94 -4.11 -7.32 11.34
CA ASP A 94 -3.51 -8.65 11.53
C ASP A 94 -3.83 -9.52 10.30
N THR A 95 -2.79 -9.93 9.58
CA THR A 95 -2.94 -10.71 8.33
C THR A 95 -3.44 -12.13 8.54
N ARG A 96 -3.39 -12.67 9.76
CA ARG A 96 -3.84 -14.03 10.09
C ARG A 96 -5.37 -14.14 10.16
N ASN A 97 -6.03 -13.06 10.58
CA ASN A 97 -7.48 -13.07 10.85
C ASN A 97 -8.23 -11.84 10.28
N GLY A 98 -7.51 -10.85 9.74
CA GLY A 98 -8.07 -9.61 9.21
C GLY A 98 -8.66 -8.68 10.28
N ASN A 99 -8.25 -8.79 11.54
CA ASN A 99 -8.69 -7.86 12.58
C ASN A 99 -7.89 -6.56 12.51
N ILE A 100 -8.59 -5.43 12.67
CA ILE A 100 -7.94 -4.13 12.78
C ILE A 100 -7.24 -4.06 14.13
N LEU A 101 -5.92 -3.86 14.11
CA LEU A 101 -5.08 -3.68 15.30
C LEU A 101 -5.00 -2.22 15.72
N SER A 102 -4.98 -1.31 14.73
CA SER A 102 -4.91 0.14 14.97
C SER A 102 -5.39 0.91 13.75
N LYS A 103 -5.74 2.17 13.97
CA LYS A 103 -6.00 3.19 12.95
C LYS A 103 -5.02 4.33 13.20
N ILE A 104 -4.23 4.67 12.20
CA ILE A 104 -3.24 5.76 12.27
C ILE A 104 -3.83 6.95 11.54
N ASP A 105 -4.12 8.02 12.28
CA ASP A 105 -4.62 9.25 11.69
C ASP A 105 -3.52 9.94 10.88
N VAL A 106 -3.80 10.16 9.62
CA VAL A 106 -2.94 10.86 8.66
C VAL A 106 -3.83 11.69 7.73
N PRO A 107 -3.28 12.66 6.98
CA PRO A 107 -4.01 13.25 5.84
C PRO A 107 -4.47 12.17 4.84
N GLU A 108 -5.03 12.58 3.70
CA GLU A 108 -5.35 11.62 2.64
C GLU A 108 -4.15 10.70 2.36
N SER A 109 -4.37 9.41 2.21
CA SER A 109 -3.31 8.42 2.04
C SER A 109 -3.40 7.72 0.69
N LEU A 110 -2.26 7.56 -0.01
CA LEU A 110 -2.21 6.93 -1.33
C LEU A 110 -1.31 5.69 -1.32
N ALA A 111 0.00 5.87 -1.31
CA ALA A 111 0.94 4.75 -1.21
C ALA A 111 1.38 4.54 0.23
N VAL A 112 1.68 3.28 0.56
CA VAL A 112 2.25 2.88 1.84
C VAL A 112 3.39 1.91 1.62
N LEU A 113 4.46 2.03 2.41
CA LEU A 113 5.62 1.15 2.34
C LEU A 113 6.21 0.93 3.73
N PHE A 114 6.32 -0.33 4.15
CA PHE A 114 7.00 -0.72 5.38
C PHE A 114 8.49 -0.95 5.12
N ASN A 115 9.32 -0.41 5.99
CA ASN A 115 10.77 -0.59 5.99
C ASN A 115 11.19 -1.46 7.17
N PRO A 116 11.53 -2.73 6.96
CA PRO A 116 11.91 -3.63 8.04
C PRO A 116 13.26 -3.27 8.68
N ALA A 117 14.16 -2.62 7.93
CA ALA A 117 15.48 -2.24 8.45
C ALA A 117 15.40 -1.13 9.52
N ARG A 118 14.34 -0.32 9.47
CA ARG A 118 14.12 0.81 10.36
C ARG A 118 12.90 0.69 11.24
N ASN A 119 12.07 -0.32 11.00
CA ASN A 119 10.75 -0.48 11.61
C ASN A 119 9.88 0.79 11.45
N GLU A 120 9.89 1.33 10.24
CA GLU A 120 9.16 2.55 9.86
C GLU A 120 8.16 2.26 8.74
N VAL A 121 7.07 3.02 8.70
CA VAL A 121 6.10 3.02 7.62
C VAL A 121 6.08 4.39 6.96
N TYR A 122 6.20 4.42 5.64
CA TYR A 122 6.11 5.64 4.85
C TYR A 122 4.76 5.71 4.15
N VAL A 123 4.12 6.87 4.18
CA VAL A 123 2.80 7.10 3.59
C VAL A 123 2.81 8.38 2.78
N THR A 124 2.43 8.30 1.50
CA THR A 124 2.32 9.49 0.65
C THR A 124 0.98 10.19 0.83
N HIS A 125 1.02 11.52 0.91
CA HIS A 125 -0.13 12.43 0.98
C HIS A 125 -0.09 13.32 -0.26
N ARG A 126 -0.82 12.92 -1.28
CA ARG A 126 -0.69 13.49 -2.62
C ARG A 126 -1.04 14.96 -2.67
N GLN A 127 -2.14 15.38 -2.04
CA GLN A 127 -2.59 16.76 -2.06
C GLN A 127 -1.80 17.63 -1.09
N ALA A 128 -1.41 17.08 0.04
CA ALA A 128 -0.57 17.78 1.02
C ALA A 128 0.88 17.98 0.53
N GLY A 129 1.33 17.22 -0.49
CA GLY A 129 2.70 17.29 -1.02
C GLY A 129 3.73 16.82 0.00
N GLU A 130 3.46 15.69 0.67
CA GLU A 130 4.34 15.20 1.72
C GLU A 130 4.29 13.68 1.89
N VAL A 131 5.28 13.15 2.60
CA VAL A 131 5.36 11.75 3.03
C VAL A 131 5.49 11.71 4.54
N SER A 132 4.57 11.03 5.22
CA SER A 132 4.70 10.74 6.65
C SER A 132 5.68 9.61 6.88
N VAL A 133 6.52 9.76 7.91
CA VAL A 133 7.37 8.73 8.50
C VAL A 133 6.74 8.31 9.81
N ILE A 134 6.34 7.06 9.93
CA ILE A 134 5.57 6.53 11.07
C ILE A 134 6.39 5.43 11.72
N ASP A 135 6.50 5.45 13.05
CA ASP A 135 7.05 4.33 13.81
C ASP A 135 6.09 3.14 13.80
N ALA A 136 6.55 2.00 13.28
CA ALA A 136 5.70 0.84 13.10
C ALA A 136 5.34 0.10 14.41
N LYS A 137 5.96 0.47 15.54
CA LYS A 137 5.66 -0.10 16.85
C LYS A 137 4.62 0.73 17.62
N SER A 138 4.82 2.02 17.69
CA SER A 138 3.95 2.94 18.41
C SER A 138 2.83 3.52 17.57
N TYR A 139 2.93 3.40 16.23
CA TYR A 139 2.03 3.99 15.23
C TYR A 139 1.99 5.53 15.25
N LYS A 140 3.02 6.15 15.82
CA LYS A 140 3.13 7.62 15.86
C LYS A 140 3.85 8.15 14.65
N VAL A 141 3.37 9.27 14.10
CA VAL A 141 4.10 10.03 13.09
C VAL A 141 5.33 10.63 13.74
N LEU A 142 6.51 10.22 13.26
CA LEU A 142 7.82 10.70 13.74
C LEU A 142 8.25 11.97 13.03
N ASN A 143 7.98 12.03 11.72
CA ASN A 143 8.42 13.11 10.86
C ASN A 143 7.56 13.19 9.60
N THR A 144 7.69 14.30 8.88
CA THR A 144 7.07 14.54 7.59
C THR A 144 8.11 15.06 6.61
N ILE A 145 8.20 14.41 5.45
CA ILE A 145 9.10 14.79 4.36
C ILE A 145 8.30 15.58 3.33
N LYS A 146 8.65 16.84 3.10
CA LYS A 146 8.02 17.65 2.05
C LYS A 146 8.50 17.23 0.68
N THR A 147 7.60 17.22 -0.28
CA THR A 147 7.85 16.93 -1.69
C THR A 147 7.52 18.13 -2.56
N PRO A 148 8.11 18.25 -3.77
CA PRO A 148 7.83 19.40 -4.66
C PRO A 148 6.37 19.52 -5.10
N THR A 149 5.70 18.38 -5.34
CA THR A 149 4.31 18.29 -5.78
C THR A 149 3.65 17.01 -5.25
N HIS A 150 2.88 16.32 -6.06
CA HIS A 150 2.06 15.17 -5.70
C HIS A 150 2.88 13.88 -5.55
N PRO A 151 3.34 13.48 -4.34
CA PRO A 151 3.99 12.19 -4.13
C PRO A 151 2.99 11.06 -4.43
N ASN A 152 3.48 10.03 -5.16
CA ASN A 152 2.59 9.00 -5.68
C ASN A 152 3.01 7.60 -5.23
N SER A 153 4.19 7.14 -5.61
CA SER A 153 4.68 5.78 -5.31
C SER A 153 5.96 5.82 -4.49
N LEU A 154 6.22 4.75 -3.77
CA LEU A 154 7.35 4.62 -2.86
C LEU A 154 8.17 3.38 -3.23
N ALA A 155 9.49 3.48 -3.13
CA ALA A 155 10.40 2.35 -3.19
C ALA A 155 11.57 2.55 -2.22
N LEU A 156 12.14 1.46 -1.71
CA LEU A 156 13.35 1.49 -0.87
C LEU A 156 14.55 0.99 -1.65
N SER A 157 15.73 1.50 -1.29
CA SER A 157 16.97 0.82 -1.63
C SER A 157 17.04 -0.55 -0.94
N PRO A 158 17.82 -1.52 -1.47
CA PRO A 158 17.91 -2.86 -0.88
C PRO A 158 18.34 -2.90 0.58
N ASP A 159 19.13 -1.91 1.02
CA ASP A 159 19.59 -1.76 2.41
C ASP A 159 18.58 -1.01 3.31
N GLY A 160 17.48 -0.52 2.75
CA GLY A 160 16.47 0.25 3.49
C GLY A 160 16.91 1.63 3.95
N GLN A 161 18.05 2.16 3.46
CA GLN A 161 18.60 3.45 3.90
C GLN A 161 18.22 4.63 2.99
N THR A 162 17.63 4.34 1.84
CA THR A 162 17.17 5.37 0.90
C THR A 162 15.73 5.11 0.52
N LEU A 163 14.91 6.16 0.61
CA LEU A 163 13.54 6.17 0.11
C LEU A 163 13.51 6.91 -1.22
N TYR A 164 12.94 6.28 -2.24
CA TYR A 164 12.61 6.90 -3.52
C TYR A 164 11.12 7.19 -3.56
N VAL A 165 10.76 8.40 -3.97
CA VAL A 165 9.38 8.85 -4.08
C VAL A 165 9.16 9.36 -5.48
N SER A 166 8.24 8.75 -6.24
CA SER A 166 7.80 9.34 -7.50
C SER A 166 6.89 10.52 -7.22
N VAL A 167 7.12 11.62 -7.91
CA VAL A 167 6.39 12.87 -7.72
C VAL A 167 5.74 13.25 -9.03
N LYS A 168 4.42 13.28 -9.05
CA LYS A 168 3.65 13.67 -10.22
C LYS A 168 3.47 15.17 -10.29
N GLN A 169 3.52 15.70 -11.50
CA GLN A 169 3.15 17.08 -11.74
C GLN A 169 1.63 17.23 -11.74
N ALA A 170 1.16 18.42 -11.35
CA ALA A 170 -0.26 18.71 -11.38
C ALA A 170 -0.76 18.70 -12.83
N SER A 171 -1.71 17.83 -13.11
CA SER A 171 -2.37 17.70 -14.41
C SER A 171 -3.83 17.35 -14.24
N SER A 172 -4.66 17.66 -15.21
CA SER A 172 -6.07 17.27 -15.28
C SER A 172 -6.40 16.83 -16.71
N ARG A 173 -7.66 16.43 -16.94
CA ARG A 173 -8.13 16.11 -18.31
C ARG A 173 -8.06 17.30 -19.26
N GLU A 174 -8.10 18.51 -18.72
CA GLU A 174 -8.14 19.77 -19.48
C GLU A 174 -6.81 20.52 -19.48
N LYS A 175 -5.87 20.12 -18.61
CA LYS A 175 -4.59 20.80 -18.44
C LYS A 175 -3.46 19.79 -18.33
N GLU A 176 -2.60 19.79 -19.33
CA GLU A 176 -1.37 19.00 -19.29
C GLU A 176 -0.39 19.50 -18.24
N ALA A 177 0.47 18.61 -17.76
CA ALA A 177 1.55 18.98 -16.88
C ALA A 177 2.54 19.91 -17.60
N THR A 178 3.02 20.93 -16.91
CA THR A 178 3.99 21.90 -17.45
C THR A 178 5.44 21.44 -17.33
N ALA A 179 5.68 20.36 -16.62
CA ALA A 179 6.98 19.75 -16.41
C ALA A 179 6.84 18.21 -16.36
N PRO A 180 7.90 17.43 -16.61
CA PRO A 180 7.87 15.99 -16.46
C PRO A 180 7.67 15.58 -14.99
N ASP A 181 7.11 14.38 -14.77
CA ASP A 181 7.11 13.72 -13.46
C ASP A 181 8.57 13.48 -12.99
N ASP A 182 8.76 13.42 -11.67
CA ASP A 182 10.08 13.38 -11.08
C ASP A 182 10.22 12.21 -10.08
N VAL A 183 11.44 11.87 -9.72
CA VAL A 183 11.75 10.95 -8.63
C VAL A 183 12.71 11.62 -7.65
N ILE A 184 12.24 11.84 -6.44
CA ILE A 184 13.11 12.34 -5.38
C ILE A 184 13.76 11.18 -4.62
N ARG A 185 14.99 11.42 -4.19
CA ARG A 185 15.78 10.51 -3.37
C ARG A 185 15.95 11.09 -1.98
N VAL A 186 15.53 10.36 -0.96
CA VAL A 186 15.60 10.76 0.44
C VAL A 186 16.53 9.81 1.19
N ALA A 187 17.64 10.34 1.74
CA ALA A 187 18.48 9.58 2.66
C ALA A 187 17.77 9.48 4.02
N LEU A 188 17.52 8.27 4.48
CA LEU A 188 16.89 8.00 5.77
C LEU A 188 17.98 8.02 6.86
N LYS A 189 17.82 8.92 7.84
CA LYS A 189 18.80 9.13 8.93
C LYS A 189 18.38 8.39 10.20
#